data_ce2fb33249d5ea1cc6ee61a1ddf38fa1
#
_entry.id   ce2fb33249d5ea1cc6ee61a1ddf38fa1
#
_cell.length_a   1.000
_cell.length_b   1.000
_cell.length_c   1.000
_cell.angle_alpha   90.00
_cell.angle_beta   90.00
_cell.angle_gamma   90.00
#
_symmetry.space_group_name_H-M   'P 1'
#
loop_
_entity.id
_entity.type
_entity.pdbx_description
1 polymer ?
#
loop_
_entity_poly.entity_id
_entity_poly.type
_entity_poly.pdbx_seq_one_letter_code
_entity_poly.pdbx_strand_id
1 'polypeptide(L)'
;PCSTLVNYSIYAAQQDYSSRYPNTKYLLGPQYVPLRSEFQDLPGRRLRREVRDVLVTTGGSDPLNIAGRFAESAVQMFPSVKFHIVAGRFNQYRTQLEHLAQKHSDIQIHYNVERMSELILSCDAAVSAGGSTLYELCACGVPTVMYALADNQLPGTEAFERSGMMLYAGDVRENKFFTEALCDKLAVLSKDYP
;
A
#
# COMPACT_ATOMS: atom_id res chain seq x y z
N PRO A 1 -21.32 -27.92 2.34
CA PRO A 1 -22.22 -26.83 2.04
C PRO A 1 -21.83 -25.60 2.86
N CYS A 2 -21.78 -24.46 2.20
CA CYS A 2 -21.48 -23.16 2.80
C CYS A 2 -22.75 -22.31 2.77
N SER A 3 -23.19 -21.79 3.92
CA SER A 3 -24.39 -20.95 3.99
C SER A 3 -24.11 -19.50 3.58
N THR A 4 -22.87 -19.03 3.81
CA THR A 4 -22.45 -17.67 3.45
C THR A 4 -21.02 -17.69 2.98
N LEU A 5 -20.75 -17.02 1.86
CA LEU A 5 -19.41 -16.79 1.31
C LEU A 5 -19.10 -15.29 1.42
N VAL A 6 -17.99 -14.97 2.06
CA VAL A 6 -17.49 -13.60 2.17
C VAL A 6 -16.21 -13.48 1.35
N ASN A 7 -16.17 -12.55 0.40
CA ASN A 7 -14.94 -12.15 -0.28
C ASN A 7 -14.93 -10.63 -0.43
N TYR A 8 -14.05 -9.99 0.32
CA TYR A 8 -13.92 -8.53 0.34
C TYR A 8 -13.02 -7.97 -0.78
N SER A 9 -12.44 -8.82 -1.63
CA SER A 9 -11.60 -8.34 -2.73
C SER A 9 -12.38 -7.39 -3.63
N ILE A 10 -11.75 -6.29 -4.06
CA ILE A 10 -12.37 -5.28 -4.93
C ILE A 10 -12.93 -5.89 -6.24
N TYR A 11 -12.36 -7.00 -6.69
CA TYR A 11 -12.80 -7.74 -7.87
C TYR A 11 -13.78 -8.90 -7.57
N ALA A 12 -14.18 -9.08 -6.29
CA ALA A 12 -14.97 -10.25 -5.88
C ALA A 12 -16.30 -10.41 -6.63
N ALA A 13 -16.96 -9.29 -6.95
CA ALA A 13 -18.23 -9.32 -7.69
C ALA A 13 -18.09 -9.81 -9.16
N GLN A 14 -16.87 -9.86 -9.69
CA GLN A 14 -16.58 -10.34 -11.04
C GLN A 14 -16.37 -11.87 -11.09
N GLN A 15 -16.31 -12.52 -9.93
CA GLN A 15 -16.09 -13.96 -9.80
C GLN A 15 -17.42 -14.72 -9.87
N ASP A 16 -17.47 -15.79 -10.67
CA ASP A 16 -18.64 -16.65 -10.73
C ASP A 16 -18.67 -17.63 -9.55
N TYR A 17 -19.29 -17.20 -8.46
CA TYR A 17 -19.56 -18.06 -7.32
C TYR A 17 -20.88 -18.84 -7.47
N SER A 18 -21.83 -18.30 -8.21
CA SER A 18 -23.20 -18.84 -8.31
C SER A 18 -23.25 -20.21 -8.97
N SER A 19 -22.40 -20.46 -9.97
CA SER A 19 -22.29 -21.77 -10.63
C SER A 19 -21.80 -22.87 -9.68
N ARG A 20 -20.91 -22.51 -8.74
CA ARG A 20 -20.30 -23.48 -7.81
C ARG A 20 -21.09 -23.65 -6.51
N TYR A 21 -21.76 -22.59 -6.06
CA TYR A 21 -22.41 -22.52 -4.75
C TYR A 21 -23.81 -21.91 -4.85
N PRO A 22 -24.77 -22.51 -5.58
CA PRO A 22 -26.06 -21.89 -5.95
C PRO A 22 -26.95 -21.54 -4.75
N ASN A 23 -26.76 -22.20 -3.60
CA ASN A 23 -27.58 -22.01 -2.39
C ASN A 23 -26.84 -21.25 -1.29
N THR A 24 -25.88 -20.40 -1.67
CA THR A 24 -25.02 -19.67 -0.72
C THR A 24 -25.34 -18.18 -0.77
N LYS A 25 -25.40 -17.53 0.40
CA LYS A 25 -25.43 -16.05 0.49
C LYS A 25 -24.06 -15.49 0.19
N TYR A 26 -24.00 -14.45 -0.67
CA TYR A 26 -22.76 -13.79 -1.04
C TYR A 26 -22.64 -12.42 -0.40
N LEU A 27 -21.50 -12.17 0.23
CA LEU A 27 -21.06 -10.87 0.74
C LEU A 27 -19.78 -10.52 0.00
N LEU A 28 -19.92 -9.81 -1.14
CA LEU A 28 -18.82 -9.57 -2.10
C LEU A 28 -18.49 -8.09 -2.18
N GLY A 29 -17.20 -7.79 -2.19
CA GLY A 29 -16.68 -6.44 -2.41
C GLY A 29 -16.12 -5.77 -1.14
N PRO A 30 -15.48 -4.60 -1.32
CA PRO A 30 -14.68 -3.93 -0.29
C PRO A 30 -15.49 -3.46 0.93
N GLN A 31 -16.81 -3.31 0.82
CA GLN A 31 -17.67 -2.99 1.97
C GLN A 31 -17.69 -4.08 3.05
N TYR A 32 -17.17 -5.26 2.75
CA TYR A 32 -17.07 -6.39 3.70
C TYR A 32 -15.65 -6.63 4.18
N VAL A 33 -14.73 -5.69 3.93
CA VAL A 33 -13.34 -5.83 4.40
C VAL A 33 -13.28 -5.77 5.93
N PRO A 34 -12.61 -6.76 6.58
CA PRO A 34 -12.50 -6.79 8.04
C PRO A 34 -11.36 -5.86 8.50
N LEU A 35 -11.58 -4.55 8.43
CA LEU A 35 -10.62 -3.58 8.96
C LEU A 35 -10.59 -3.64 10.49
N ARG A 36 -9.41 -3.38 11.07
CA ARG A 36 -9.25 -3.24 12.51
C ARG A 36 -10.09 -2.06 13.03
N SER A 37 -10.49 -2.10 14.30
CA SER A 37 -11.33 -1.06 14.90
C SER A 37 -10.74 0.35 14.84
N GLU A 38 -9.42 0.47 14.79
CA GLU A 38 -8.73 1.76 14.65
C GLU A 38 -9.01 2.48 13.32
N PHE A 39 -9.59 1.79 12.33
CA PHE A 39 -10.03 2.36 11.05
C PHE A 39 -11.53 2.72 11.03
N GLN A 40 -12.23 2.61 12.17
CA GLN A 40 -13.59 3.09 12.33
C GLN A 40 -13.57 4.54 12.81
N ASP A 41 -14.54 5.32 12.35
CA ASP A 41 -14.73 6.71 12.78
C ASP A 41 -13.47 7.59 12.66
N LEU A 42 -12.73 7.42 11.55
CA LEU A 42 -11.51 8.19 11.30
C LEU A 42 -11.82 9.68 11.23
N PRO A 43 -10.93 10.55 11.76
CA PRO A 43 -11.05 11.98 11.57
C PRO A 43 -10.95 12.32 10.08
N GLY A 44 -11.68 13.36 9.65
CA GLY A 44 -11.56 13.87 8.28
C GLY A 44 -10.13 14.21 7.94
N ARG A 45 -9.65 13.73 6.80
CA ARG A 45 -8.28 13.95 6.38
C ARG A 45 -8.07 15.42 6.00
N ARG A 46 -6.97 15.99 6.48
CA ARG A 46 -6.51 17.32 6.08
C ARG A 46 -5.50 17.16 4.95
N LEU A 47 -5.88 17.57 3.74
CA LEU A 47 -4.96 17.57 2.60
C LEU A 47 -3.98 18.75 2.75
N ARG A 48 -2.69 18.49 2.60
CA ARG A 48 -1.66 19.52 2.45
C ARG A 48 -1.61 19.93 0.97
N ARG A 49 -0.98 21.05 0.68
CA ARG A 49 -0.79 21.50 -0.71
C ARG A 49 0.34 20.77 -1.45
N GLU A 50 1.20 20.09 -0.70
CA GLU A 50 2.38 19.41 -1.23
C GLU A 50 2.56 18.09 -0.47
N VAL A 51 3.08 17.08 -1.15
CA VAL A 51 3.49 15.82 -0.55
C VAL A 51 4.78 16.04 0.23
N ARG A 52 4.75 15.84 1.54
CA ARG A 52 5.90 15.98 2.45
C ARG A 52 6.23 14.70 3.20
N ASP A 53 5.22 13.89 3.50
CA ASP A 53 5.38 12.64 4.23
C ASP A 53 4.81 11.50 3.38
N VAL A 54 5.64 10.50 3.06
CA VAL A 54 5.27 9.34 2.26
C VAL A 54 5.44 8.07 3.08
N LEU A 55 4.36 7.32 3.23
CA LEU A 55 4.38 6.00 3.83
C LEU A 55 4.92 4.97 2.83
N VAL A 56 5.83 4.11 3.27
CA VAL A 56 6.33 2.97 2.48
C VAL A 56 6.05 1.68 3.25
N THR A 57 5.26 0.78 2.65
CA THR A 57 4.94 -0.51 3.27
C THR A 57 5.02 -1.64 2.26
N THR A 58 5.68 -2.72 2.67
CA THR A 58 5.93 -3.92 1.86
C THR A 58 5.20 -5.15 2.41
N GLY A 59 4.37 -4.95 3.45
CA GLY A 59 3.75 -6.04 4.18
C GLY A 59 4.69 -6.69 5.20
N GLY A 60 4.56 -8.01 5.40
CA GLY A 60 5.23 -8.70 6.51
C GLY A 60 6.72 -8.98 6.33
N SER A 61 7.21 -9.20 5.12
CA SER A 61 8.54 -9.77 4.89
C SER A 61 9.48 -8.96 4.00
N ASP A 62 9.02 -8.39 2.90
CA ASP A 62 9.85 -7.68 1.90
C ASP A 62 11.03 -8.51 1.35
N PRO A 63 10.79 -9.65 0.71
CA PRO A 63 11.85 -10.58 0.31
C PRO A 63 12.83 -10.01 -0.75
N LEU A 64 12.43 -8.95 -1.45
CA LEU A 64 13.22 -8.31 -2.52
C LEU A 64 13.85 -6.98 -2.09
N ASN A 65 13.77 -6.61 -0.80
CA ASN A 65 14.24 -5.33 -0.26
C ASN A 65 13.68 -4.12 -1.03
N ILE A 66 12.38 -4.17 -1.33
CA ILE A 66 11.72 -3.11 -2.11
C ILE A 66 11.77 -1.78 -1.36
N ALA A 67 11.49 -1.80 -0.05
CA ALA A 67 11.50 -0.60 0.78
C ALA A 67 12.87 0.10 0.77
N GLY A 68 13.95 -0.66 0.98
CA GLY A 68 15.31 -0.11 1.01
C GLY A 68 15.75 0.44 -0.35
N ARG A 69 15.56 -0.35 -1.41
CA ARG A 69 15.95 0.05 -2.78
C ARG A 69 15.14 1.25 -3.28
N PHE A 70 13.83 1.27 -3.01
CA PHE A 70 12.99 2.43 -3.34
C PHE A 70 13.43 3.67 -2.56
N ALA A 71 13.59 3.58 -1.23
CA ALA A 71 13.94 4.73 -0.40
C ALA A 71 15.30 5.33 -0.79
N GLU A 72 16.31 4.51 -1.12
CA GLU A 72 17.62 4.96 -1.59
C GLU A 72 17.54 5.81 -2.86
N SER A 73 16.66 5.44 -3.80
CA SER A 73 16.39 6.21 -5.01
C SER A 73 15.52 7.44 -4.74
N ALA A 74 14.48 7.27 -3.90
CA ALA A 74 13.46 8.28 -3.65
C ALA A 74 14.00 9.51 -2.89
N VAL A 75 14.92 9.34 -1.92
CA VAL A 75 15.51 10.49 -1.20
C VAL A 75 16.32 11.41 -2.12
N GLN A 76 16.86 10.90 -3.22
CA GLN A 76 17.57 11.70 -4.20
C GLN A 76 16.62 12.46 -5.14
N MET A 77 15.49 11.85 -5.49
CA MET A 77 14.50 12.43 -6.39
C MET A 77 13.55 13.41 -5.69
N PHE A 78 13.31 13.22 -4.39
CA PHE A 78 12.37 13.99 -3.59
C PHE A 78 13.03 14.57 -2.32
N PRO A 79 13.94 15.54 -2.45
CA PRO A 79 14.81 16.01 -1.34
C PRO A 79 14.05 16.72 -0.20
N SER A 80 12.77 17.04 -0.38
CA SER A 80 11.93 17.67 0.67
C SER A 80 10.88 16.72 1.24
N VAL A 81 10.92 15.44 0.89
CA VAL A 81 9.96 14.44 1.30
C VAL A 81 10.57 13.52 2.35
N LYS A 82 9.83 13.31 3.43
CA LYS A 82 10.16 12.34 4.46
C LYS A 82 9.50 10.99 4.14
N PHE A 83 10.28 9.91 4.21
CA PHE A 83 9.83 8.55 3.96
C PHE A 83 9.68 7.78 5.26
N HIS A 84 8.46 7.37 5.58
CA HIS A 84 8.11 6.56 6.75
C HIS A 84 8.02 5.10 6.33
N ILE A 85 9.06 4.31 6.58
CA ILE A 85 9.14 2.91 6.18
C ILE A 85 8.62 2.03 7.31
N VAL A 86 7.55 1.29 7.04
CA VAL A 86 7.05 0.26 7.96
C VAL A 86 7.76 -1.06 7.66
N ALA A 87 8.70 -1.43 8.51
CA ALA A 87 9.39 -2.71 8.42
C ALA A 87 8.59 -3.80 9.12
N GLY A 88 8.04 -4.73 8.34
CA GLY A 88 7.27 -5.86 8.84
C GLY A 88 8.08 -6.79 9.76
N ARG A 89 7.37 -7.61 10.54
CA ARG A 89 7.99 -8.49 11.55
C ARG A 89 9.06 -9.42 10.98
N PHE A 90 8.87 -9.89 9.75
CA PHE A 90 9.75 -10.86 9.08
C PHE A 90 10.68 -10.21 8.05
N ASN A 91 10.82 -8.88 8.06
CA ASN A 91 11.72 -8.19 7.17
C ASN A 91 13.18 -8.54 7.52
N GLN A 92 13.92 -9.10 6.55
CA GLN A 92 15.30 -9.57 6.73
C GLN A 92 16.33 -8.46 6.54
N TYR A 93 15.91 -7.28 6.05
CA TYR A 93 16.79 -6.16 5.71
C TYR A 93 16.81 -5.05 6.77
N ARG A 94 16.40 -5.35 8.01
CA ARG A 94 16.32 -4.35 9.11
C ARG A 94 17.60 -3.58 9.30
N THR A 95 18.74 -4.26 9.39
CA THR A 95 20.05 -3.62 9.55
C THR A 95 20.39 -2.69 8.39
N GLN A 96 20.05 -3.07 7.16
CA GLN A 96 20.27 -2.22 5.98
C GLN A 96 19.37 -0.98 6.01
N LEU A 97 18.10 -1.13 6.40
CA LEU A 97 17.17 0.00 6.58
C LEU A 97 17.65 0.96 7.66
N GLU A 98 18.16 0.45 8.78
CA GLU A 98 18.72 1.25 9.87
C GLU A 98 19.96 2.04 9.41
N HIS A 99 20.87 1.40 8.66
CA HIS A 99 22.01 2.09 8.07
C HIS A 99 21.57 3.17 7.07
N LEU A 100 20.53 2.91 6.28
CA LEU A 100 19.99 3.89 5.35
C LEU A 100 19.40 5.10 6.09
N ALA A 101 18.64 4.87 7.17
CA ALA A 101 18.10 5.93 8.01
C ALA A 101 19.17 6.74 8.76
N GLN A 102 20.31 6.12 9.10
CA GLN A 102 21.45 6.84 9.67
C GLN A 102 22.13 7.78 8.67
N LYS A 103 22.12 7.44 7.38
CA LYS A 103 22.70 8.26 6.30
C LYS A 103 21.77 9.37 5.83
N HIS A 104 20.47 9.18 5.94
CA HIS A 104 19.44 10.07 5.39
C HIS A 104 18.42 10.43 6.47
N SER A 105 18.46 11.66 6.96
CA SER A 105 17.54 12.18 8.00
C SER A 105 16.08 12.18 7.57
N ASP A 106 15.83 12.09 6.26
CA ASP A 106 14.50 12.05 5.65
C ASP A 106 13.92 10.63 5.59
N ILE A 107 14.62 9.62 6.11
CA ILE A 107 14.12 8.25 6.24
C ILE A 107 13.90 7.93 7.72
N GLN A 108 12.68 7.53 8.03
CA GLN A 108 12.28 7.06 9.35
C GLN A 108 11.75 5.62 9.28
N ILE A 109 12.33 4.73 10.10
CA ILE A 109 11.89 3.33 10.14
C ILE A 109 10.94 3.13 11.31
N HIS A 110 9.82 2.47 11.03
CA HIS A 110 8.81 2.12 12.02
C HIS A 110 8.75 0.59 12.19
N TYR A 111 8.88 0.13 13.41
CA TYR A 111 8.74 -1.27 13.79
C TYR A 111 7.54 -1.46 14.70
N ASN A 112 6.84 -2.57 14.54
CA ASN A 112 5.73 -2.95 15.43
C ASN A 112 4.72 -1.81 15.66
N VAL A 113 4.28 -1.17 14.58
CA VAL A 113 3.32 -0.06 14.66
C VAL A 113 2.02 -0.55 15.27
N GLU A 114 1.67 -0.04 16.45
CA GLU A 114 0.46 -0.41 17.18
C GLU A 114 -0.78 0.23 16.54
N ARG A 115 -0.66 1.51 16.15
CA ARG A 115 -1.74 2.29 15.54
C ARG A 115 -1.38 2.71 14.14
N MET A 116 -1.64 1.80 13.19
CA MET A 116 -1.32 2.02 11.78
C MET A 116 -2.16 3.14 11.16
N SER A 117 -3.40 3.32 11.63
CA SER A 117 -4.28 4.38 11.17
C SER A 117 -3.70 5.78 11.42
N GLU A 118 -3.07 6.00 12.58
CA GLU A 118 -2.44 7.30 12.92
C GLU A 118 -1.23 7.58 12.01
N LEU A 119 -0.40 6.56 11.78
CA LEU A 119 0.75 6.69 10.90
C LEU A 119 0.30 6.95 9.45
N ILE A 120 -0.69 6.22 8.95
CA ILE A 120 -1.25 6.44 7.60
C ILE A 120 -1.81 7.86 7.48
N LEU A 121 -2.60 8.33 8.45
CA LEU A 121 -3.19 9.67 8.42
C LEU A 121 -2.17 10.81 8.54
N SER A 122 -0.98 10.54 9.11
CA SER A 122 0.10 11.53 9.18
C SER A 122 0.85 11.70 7.85
N CYS A 123 0.68 10.76 6.91
CA CYS A 123 1.33 10.78 5.60
C CYS A 123 0.43 11.37 4.51
N ASP A 124 1.03 12.04 3.54
CA ASP A 124 0.34 12.67 2.42
C ASP A 124 0.07 11.67 1.28
N ALA A 125 0.99 10.76 1.08
CA ALA A 125 0.91 9.71 0.06
C ALA A 125 1.46 8.38 0.60
N ALA A 126 1.26 7.31 -0.15
CA ALA A 126 1.82 6.00 0.19
C ALA A 126 2.38 5.27 -1.02
N VAL A 127 3.40 4.44 -0.78
CA VAL A 127 3.89 3.39 -1.68
C VAL A 127 3.67 2.06 -0.98
N SER A 128 2.86 1.18 -1.57
CA SER A 128 2.39 -0.03 -0.88
C SER A 128 2.40 -1.27 -1.78
N ALA A 129 2.78 -2.41 -1.21
CA ALA A 129 2.51 -3.69 -1.84
C ALA A 129 1.00 -3.98 -1.92
N GLY A 130 0.59 -4.78 -2.91
CA GLY A 130 -0.80 -5.11 -3.24
C GLY A 130 -1.49 -6.03 -2.23
N GLY A 131 -1.35 -5.78 -0.94
CA GLY A 131 -1.94 -6.54 0.16
C GLY A 131 -3.18 -5.89 0.76
N SER A 132 -3.61 -6.39 1.94
CA SER A 132 -4.76 -5.86 2.67
C SER A 132 -4.59 -4.41 3.13
N THR A 133 -3.36 -3.93 3.27
CA THR A 133 -3.06 -2.54 3.62
C THR A 133 -3.62 -1.54 2.59
N LEU A 134 -3.86 -1.95 1.33
CA LEU A 134 -4.52 -1.09 0.34
C LEU A 134 -5.91 -0.64 0.82
N TYR A 135 -6.65 -1.51 1.50
CA TYR A 135 -7.98 -1.16 2.06
C TYR A 135 -7.87 -0.22 3.25
N GLU A 136 -6.83 -0.36 4.08
CA GLU A 136 -6.53 0.57 5.18
C GLU A 136 -6.19 1.97 4.64
N LEU A 137 -5.39 2.04 3.57
CA LEU A 137 -5.05 3.27 2.87
C LEU A 137 -6.29 3.94 2.23
N CYS A 138 -7.18 3.14 1.62
CA CYS A 138 -8.47 3.62 1.12
C CYS A 138 -9.34 4.19 2.25
N ALA A 139 -9.45 3.50 3.37
CA ALA A 139 -10.24 3.97 4.52
C ALA A 139 -9.71 5.30 5.06
N CYS A 140 -8.40 5.52 5.03
CA CYS A 140 -7.75 6.78 5.41
C CYS A 140 -7.76 7.82 4.29
N GLY A 141 -8.20 7.51 3.07
CA GLY A 141 -8.21 8.42 1.92
C GLY A 141 -6.80 8.85 1.49
N VAL A 142 -5.78 7.98 1.62
CA VAL A 142 -4.39 8.30 1.28
C VAL A 142 -4.11 7.93 -0.17
N PRO A 143 -3.76 8.91 -1.06
CA PRO A 143 -3.32 8.64 -2.42
C PRO A 143 -2.14 7.67 -2.43
N THR A 144 -2.25 6.62 -3.25
CA THR A 144 -1.32 5.50 -3.14
C THR A 144 -0.78 5.07 -4.50
N VAL A 145 0.54 4.89 -4.56
CA VAL A 145 1.21 4.11 -5.59
C VAL A 145 1.32 2.67 -5.07
N MET A 146 0.78 1.74 -5.81
CA MET A 146 0.83 0.32 -5.45
C MET A 146 1.65 -0.49 -6.45
N TYR A 147 2.14 -1.63 -5.99
CA TYR A 147 2.87 -2.60 -6.80
C TYR A 147 2.50 -4.03 -6.39
N ALA A 148 2.67 -4.99 -7.31
CA ALA A 148 2.56 -6.40 -7.00
C ALA A 148 3.94 -7.01 -6.74
N LEU A 149 3.99 -7.94 -5.78
CA LEU A 149 5.19 -8.75 -5.50
C LEU A 149 4.86 -10.25 -5.35
N ALA A 150 3.60 -10.63 -5.58
CA ALA A 150 3.12 -12.01 -5.53
C ALA A 150 1.91 -12.17 -6.45
N ASP A 151 1.70 -13.39 -7.00
CA ASP A 151 0.62 -13.67 -7.96
C ASP A 151 -0.77 -13.36 -7.43
N ASN A 152 -1.00 -13.64 -6.16
CA ASN A 152 -2.28 -13.36 -5.52
C ASN A 152 -2.60 -11.87 -5.36
N GLN A 153 -1.64 -10.98 -5.60
CA GLN A 153 -1.82 -9.53 -5.55
C GLN A 153 -2.25 -8.95 -6.92
N LEU A 154 -1.89 -9.60 -8.03
CA LEU A 154 -2.15 -9.10 -9.38
C LEU A 154 -3.63 -8.75 -9.63
N PRO A 155 -4.61 -9.63 -9.36
CA PRO A 155 -6.00 -9.29 -9.64
C PRO A 155 -6.51 -8.09 -8.83
N GLY A 156 -6.00 -7.93 -7.60
CA GLY A 156 -6.36 -6.82 -6.71
C GLY A 156 -5.79 -5.50 -7.20
N THR A 157 -4.49 -5.45 -7.50
CA THR A 157 -3.81 -4.24 -7.98
C THR A 157 -4.38 -3.76 -9.30
N GLU A 158 -4.63 -4.66 -10.27
CA GLU A 158 -5.28 -4.32 -11.52
C GLU A 158 -6.70 -3.77 -11.32
N ALA A 159 -7.46 -4.33 -10.38
CA ALA A 159 -8.81 -3.85 -10.10
C ALA A 159 -8.81 -2.47 -9.45
N PHE A 160 -7.89 -2.18 -8.52
CA PHE A 160 -7.70 -0.85 -7.94
C PHE A 160 -7.30 0.18 -9.00
N GLU A 161 -6.39 -0.17 -9.92
CA GLU A 161 -6.00 0.72 -11.02
C GLU A 161 -7.18 1.02 -11.95
N ARG A 162 -7.91 -0.02 -12.40
CA ARG A 162 -9.09 0.16 -13.25
C ARG A 162 -10.18 1.01 -12.60
N SER A 163 -10.28 1.00 -11.28
CA SER A 163 -11.23 1.84 -10.54
C SER A 163 -10.79 3.31 -10.42
N GLY A 164 -9.55 3.63 -10.79
CA GLY A 164 -8.96 4.96 -10.64
C GLY A 164 -8.61 5.34 -9.20
N MET A 165 -8.67 4.39 -8.25
CA MET A 165 -8.42 4.69 -6.83
C MET A 165 -6.93 4.80 -6.48
N MET A 166 -6.07 4.08 -7.22
CA MET A 166 -4.64 4.02 -6.96
C MET A 166 -3.84 3.92 -8.26
N LEU A 167 -2.58 4.35 -8.23
CA LEU A 167 -1.66 4.21 -9.36
C LEU A 167 -0.89 2.89 -9.25
N TYR A 168 -0.90 2.08 -10.29
CA TYR A 168 -0.18 0.82 -10.32
C TYR A 168 1.19 0.98 -11.00
N ALA A 169 2.26 0.57 -10.33
CA ALA A 169 3.63 0.64 -10.82
C ALA A 169 4.14 -0.69 -11.43
N GLY A 170 3.28 -1.72 -11.47
CA GLY A 170 3.60 -3.00 -12.06
C GLY A 170 4.02 -4.09 -11.07
N ASP A 171 4.39 -5.25 -11.63
CA ASP A 171 4.96 -6.37 -10.86
C ASP A 171 6.47 -6.16 -10.71
N VAL A 172 6.91 -5.96 -9.46
CA VAL A 172 8.33 -5.68 -9.17
C VAL A 172 9.24 -6.89 -9.37
N ARG A 173 8.71 -8.09 -9.50
CA ARG A 173 9.48 -9.32 -9.77
C ARG A 173 9.96 -9.37 -11.23
N GLU A 174 9.20 -8.77 -12.13
CA GLU A 174 9.44 -8.80 -13.57
C GLU A 174 10.11 -7.52 -14.09
N ASN A 175 10.05 -6.43 -13.31
CA ASN A 175 10.60 -5.14 -13.70
C ASN A 175 11.94 -4.86 -13.02
N LYS A 176 13.05 -4.91 -13.76
CA LYS A 176 14.40 -4.58 -13.26
C LYS A 176 14.54 -3.11 -12.82
N PHE A 177 13.72 -2.23 -13.39
CA PHE A 177 13.67 -0.79 -13.13
C PHE A 177 12.49 -0.40 -12.25
N PHE A 178 12.09 -1.28 -11.31
CA PHE A 178 10.92 -1.04 -10.49
C PHE A 178 11.05 0.18 -9.56
N THR A 179 12.27 0.52 -9.13
CA THR A 179 12.53 1.70 -8.31
C THR A 179 12.20 2.98 -9.06
N GLU A 180 12.63 3.06 -10.32
CA GLU A 180 12.31 4.17 -11.22
C GLU A 180 10.80 4.23 -11.48
N ALA A 181 10.17 3.10 -11.77
CA ALA A 181 8.72 3.06 -12.00
C ALA A 181 7.91 3.51 -10.78
N LEU A 182 8.32 3.15 -9.57
CA LEU A 182 7.70 3.62 -8.32
C LEU A 182 7.90 5.13 -8.13
N CYS A 183 9.12 5.62 -8.37
CA CYS A 183 9.44 7.04 -8.28
C CYS A 183 8.67 7.88 -9.32
N ASP A 184 8.57 7.41 -10.56
CA ASP A 184 7.82 8.07 -11.63
C ASP A 184 6.32 8.19 -11.27
N LYS A 185 5.72 7.10 -10.76
CA LYS A 185 4.32 7.11 -10.31
C LYS A 185 4.12 8.03 -9.10
N LEU A 186 5.06 8.06 -8.16
CA LEU A 186 5.01 8.98 -7.02
C LEU A 186 5.14 10.45 -7.50
N ALA A 187 5.97 10.72 -8.49
CA ALA A 187 6.10 12.06 -9.08
C ALA A 187 4.81 12.51 -9.77
N VAL A 188 4.12 11.62 -10.49
CA VAL A 188 2.79 11.89 -11.06
C VAL A 188 1.80 12.24 -9.94
N LEU A 189 1.71 11.39 -8.92
CA LEU A 189 0.82 11.62 -7.79
C LEU A 189 1.10 12.93 -7.08
N SER A 190 2.39 13.32 -6.94
CA SER A 190 2.79 14.58 -6.29
C SER A 190 2.48 15.82 -7.13
N LYS A 191 2.45 15.73 -8.47
CA LYS A 191 2.10 16.84 -9.37
C LYS A 191 0.61 17.09 -9.40
N ASP A 192 -0.17 16.02 -9.39
CA ASP A 192 -1.64 16.05 -9.46
C ASP A 192 -2.27 16.06 -8.06
N TYR A 193 -1.46 16.30 -7.02
CA TYR A 193 -1.90 16.36 -5.64
C TYR A 193 -2.85 17.56 -5.44
N PRO A 194 -4.06 17.35 -4.87
CA PRO A 194 -5.13 18.36 -4.82
C PRO A 194 -4.85 19.55 -3.90
#